data_764e1fbd5de2f442c41c2cd7e2b090eb
#
_entry.id   764e1fbd5de2f442c41c2cd7e2b090eb
#
_cell.length_a   1.000
_cell.length_b   1.000
_cell.length_c   1.000
_cell.angle_alpha   90.00
_cell.angle_beta   90.00
_cell.angle_gamma   90.00
#
_symmetry.space_group_name_H-M   'P 1'
#
loop_
_entity.id
_entity.type
_entity.pdbx_description
1 polymer ?
#
loop_
_entity_poly.entity_id
_entity_poly.type
_entity_poly.pdbx_seq_one_letter_code
_entity_poly.pdbx_strand_id
1 'polypeptide(L)'
;MSSLSFRAAAMALVLTLPLGACGFTSPRLTEAWEAHDIGTNMVFNIKRNIFCETIRAIREVNKTPTSFGAAIPPDYGVQLQMTLTIAESSAVTPNLTYNRTLTDGMESGVSIGRNWGIGLSGELSSTATRTDTTYSYWGVANIAGPGKNKKMCDVEDWPIEQNVSSLFVKSDLGIERFLRDHVKAADLLYSSKPRGDKKPEKVDVYSYDLKFVVVSSGGVSPQFKLIPLSGGGTPILNVNRTRTHELLLTFGPTGPNGFTPSDISFSQHLTNQLNSSLGRRRLVP
;
A
#
# COMPACT_ATOMS: atom_id res chain seq x y z
N MET A 1 8.21 -6.65 -61.25
CA MET A 1 7.28 -7.41 -60.39
C MET A 1 7.80 -7.77 -59.02
N SER A 2 9.08 -7.53 -58.69
CA SER A 2 9.70 -7.95 -57.39
C SER A 2 9.53 -6.96 -56.22
N SER A 3 9.26 -5.69 -56.47
CA SER A 3 9.20 -4.68 -55.42
C SER A 3 7.87 -4.63 -54.65
N LEU A 4 6.79 -5.13 -55.26
CA LEU A 4 5.45 -5.17 -54.60
C LEU A 4 5.37 -6.31 -53.56
N SER A 5 6.00 -7.47 -53.85
CA SER A 5 6.03 -8.62 -52.95
C SER A 5 6.83 -8.37 -51.66
N PHE A 6 7.92 -7.59 -51.75
CA PHE A 6 8.74 -7.27 -50.60
C PHE A 6 8.02 -6.29 -49.65
N ARG A 7 7.26 -5.34 -50.18
CA ARG A 7 6.47 -4.38 -49.38
C ARG A 7 5.29 -5.05 -48.67
N ALA A 8 4.63 -6.00 -49.33
CA ALA A 8 3.54 -6.78 -48.75
C ALA A 8 4.05 -7.72 -47.62
N ALA A 9 5.21 -8.36 -47.81
CA ALA A 9 5.83 -9.20 -46.80
C ALA A 9 6.31 -8.42 -45.56
N ALA A 10 6.88 -7.23 -45.77
CA ALA A 10 7.30 -6.34 -44.68
C ALA A 10 6.09 -5.83 -43.87
N MET A 11 4.99 -5.52 -44.55
CA MET A 11 3.75 -5.06 -43.90
C MET A 11 3.05 -6.18 -43.12
N ALA A 12 3.09 -7.41 -43.62
CA ALA A 12 2.57 -8.59 -42.92
C ALA A 12 3.42 -8.92 -41.68
N LEU A 13 4.75 -8.78 -41.75
CA LEU A 13 5.65 -9.04 -40.62
C LEU A 13 5.46 -8.02 -39.48
N VAL A 14 5.17 -6.77 -39.79
CA VAL A 14 4.89 -5.74 -38.78
C VAL A 14 3.52 -5.94 -38.10
N LEU A 15 2.54 -6.52 -38.80
CA LEU A 15 1.23 -6.83 -38.21
C LEU A 15 1.24 -8.07 -37.29
N THR A 16 2.16 -9.00 -37.49
CA THR A 16 2.22 -10.24 -36.70
C THR A 16 3.00 -10.10 -35.38
N LEU A 17 3.87 -9.11 -35.28
CA LEU A 17 4.67 -8.85 -34.06
C LEU A 17 3.84 -8.52 -32.81
N PRO A 18 2.74 -7.74 -32.84
CA PRO A 18 1.94 -7.44 -31.65
C PRO A 18 1.01 -8.57 -31.19
N LEU A 19 0.72 -9.56 -32.03
CA LEU A 19 -0.18 -10.65 -31.65
C LEU A 19 0.48 -11.70 -30.73
N GLY A 20 1.80 -11.78 -30.71
CA GLY A 20 2.55 -12.65 -29.79
C GLY A 20 2.80 -12.05 -28.42
N ALA A 21 2.59 -10.71 -28.24
CA ALA A 21 2.83 -10.01 -26.97
C ALA A 21 1.59 -9.92 -26.07
N CYS A 22 0.46 -10.49 -26.48
CA CYS A 22 -0.75 -10.49 -25.70
C CYS A 22 -0.61 -11.33 -24.42
N GLY A 23 -0.27 -10.68 -23.32
CA GLY A 23 -0.82 -11.03 -22.02
C GLY A 23 -0.20 -12.21 -21.26
N PHE A 24 1.00 -12.72 -21.59
CA PHE A 24 1.50 -13.93 -20.96
C PHE A 24 2.61 -13.77 -19.89
N THR A 25 3.06 -12.58 -19.63
CA THR A 25 4.01 -12.36 -18.53
C THR A 25 3.35 -11.51 -17.46
N SER A 26 2.93 -12.17 -16.37
CA SER A 26 2.65 -11.45 -15.13
C SER A 26 3.92 -10.70 -14.73
N PRO A 27 3.91 -9.37 -14.58
CA PRO A 27 5.07 -8.64 -14.12
C PRO A 27 5.50 -9.20 -12.76
N ARG A 28 6.80 -9.50 -12.60
CA ARG A 28 7.34 -9.85 -11.29
C ARG A 28 7.31 -8.57 -10.44
N LEU A 29 6.37 -8.49 -9.52
CA LEU A 29 6.30 -7.43 -8.52
C LEU A 29 7.43 -7.66 -7.50
N THR A 30 8.66 -7.27 -7.86
CA THR A 30 9.79 -7.27 -6.92
C THR A 30 9.75 -5.98 -6.12
N GLU A 31 9.82 -6.11 -4.81
CA GLU A 31 9.79 -4.98 -3.89
C GLU A 31 10.97 -4.99 -2.93
N ALA A 32 11.30 -3.81 -2.39
CA ALA A 32 12.39 -3.66 -1.44
C ALA A 32 12.24 -4.51 -0.16
N TRP A 33 11.04 -4.97 0.17
CA TRP A 33 10.83 -5.87 1.31
C TRP A 33 11.28 -7.32 1.05
N GLU A 34 11.60 -7.69 -0.20
CA GLU A 34 12.11 -9.01 -0.57
C GLU A 34 13.63 -9.09 -0.49
N ALA A 35 14.29 -8.06 0.03
CA ALA A 35 15.74 -8.07 0.22
C ALA A 35 16.18 -9.22 1.13
N HIS A 36 17.29 -9.89 0.76
CA HIS A 36 17.82 -11.03 1.50
C HIS A 36 18.44 -10.63 2.84
N ASP A 37 18.92 -9.40 2.96
CA ASP A 37 19.48 -8.89 4.20
C ASP A 37 18.38 -8.35 5.11
N ILE A 38 18.37 -8.80 6.38
CA ILE A 38 17.42 -8.35 7.40
C ILE A 38 17.51 -6.83 7.61
N GLY A 39 18.72 -6.25 7.55
CA GLY A 39 18.91 -4.82 7.74
C GLY A 39 18.22 -3.96 6.68
N THR A 40 18.14 -4.46 5.46
CA THR A 40 17.50 -3.82 4.30
C THR A 40 16.06 -4.27 4.09
N ASN A 41 15.61 -5.30 4.80
CA ASN A 41 14.29 -5.86 4.68
C ASN A 41 13.23 -4.88 5.19
N MET A 42 12.43 -4.36 4.28
CA MET A 42 11.40 -3.36 4.57
C MET A 42 10.34 -3.87 5.56
N VAL A 43 9.93 -5.13 5.45
CA VAL A 43 8.94 -5.73 6.38
C VAL A 43 9.48 -5.74 7.79
N PHE A 44 10.74 -6.15 7.96
CA PHE A 44 11.38 -6.14 9.27
C PHE A 44 11.48 -4.72 9.84
N ASN A 45 11.92 -3.76 9.05
CA ASN A 45 12.07 -2.36 9.48
C ASN A 45 10.71 -1.73 9.85
N ILE A 46 9.65 -2.00 9.09
CA ILE A 46 8.29 -1.57 9.41
C ILE A 46 7.84 -2.20 10.74
N LYS A 47 7.95 -3.52 10.89
CA LYS A 47 7.55 -4.22 12.12
C LYS A 47 8.34 -3.75 13.33
N ARG A 48 9.64 -3.52 13.19
CA ARG A 48 10.50 -2.99 14.25
C ARG A 48 10.06 -1.58 14.66
N ASN A 49 9.78 -0.69 13.72
CA ASN A 49 9.33 0.66 14.05
C ASN A 49 8.00 0.64 14.80
N ILE A 50 7.02 -0.12 14.30
CA ILE A 50 5.71 -0.30 14.96
C ILE A 50 5.91 -0.87 16.38
N PHE A 51 6.74 -1.90 16.52
CA PHE A 51 7.02 -2.54 17.80
C PHE A 51 7.64 -1.57 18.80
N CYS A 52 8.67 -0.83 18.39
CA CYS A 52 9.37 0.11 19.26
C CYS A 52 8.51 1.33 19.60
N GLU A 53 7.72 1.85 18.68
CA GLU A 53 6.79 2.93 18.96
C GLU A 53 5.68 2.47 19.91
N THR A 54 5.14 1.26 19.71
CA THR A 54 4.16 0.67 20.63
C THR A 54 4.71 0.55 22.06
N ILE A 55 5.94 0.06 22.21
CA ILE A 55 6.58 -0.03 23.55
C ILE A 55 6.76 1.35 24.17
N ARG A 56 7.23 2.31 23.41
CA ARG A 56 7.44 3.69 23.87
C ARG A 56 6.10 4.31 24.28
N ALA A 57 5.08 4.16 23.48
CA ALA A 57 3.73 4.65 23.74
C ALA A 57 3.16 4.06 25.05
N ILE A 58 3.25 2.74 25.25
CA ILE A 58 2.78 2.09 26.48
C ILE A 58 3.54 2.59 27.69
N ARG A 59 4.87 2.71 27.61
CA ARG A 59 5.69 3.21 28.72
C ARG A 59 5.36 4.66 29.06
N GLU A 60 5.16 5.50 28.05
CA GLU A 60 4.87 6.92 28.24
C GLU A 60 3.49 7.13 28.88
N VAL A 61 2.49 6.43 28.40
CA VAL A 61 1.13 6.51 28.95
C VAL A 61 1.08 5.96 30.38
N ASN A 62 1.85 4.93 30.69
CA ASN A 62 1.93 4.33 32.03
C ASN A 62 2.67 5.19 33.06
N LYS A 63 3.39 6.25 32.64
CA LYS A 63 3.97 7.24 33.60
C LYS A 63 2.91 7.98 34.39
N THR A 64 1.71 8.12 33.82
CA THR A 64 0.55 8.73 34.48
C THR A 64 -0.45 7.64 34.81
N PRO A 65 -0.45 7.13 36.06
CA PRO A 65 -1.39 6.09 36.44
C PRO A 65 -2.82 6.60 36.42
N THR A 66 -3.75 5.71 36.11
CA THR A 66 -5.20 5.93 36.16
C THR A 66 -5.75 5.59 37.54
N SER A 67 -7.02 5.89 37.79
CA SER A 67 -7.73 5.48 38.99
C SER A 67 -7.71 3.97 39.23
N PHE A 68 -7.48 3.19 38.19
CA PHE A 68 -7.41 1.71 38.20
C PHE A 68 -5.98 1.15 38.22
N GLY A 69 -4.95 1.98 38.30
CA GLY A 69 -3.56 1.57 38.25
C GLY A 69 -2.86 1.96 36.95
N ALA A 70 -2.08 1.05 36.36
CA ALA A 70 -1.41 1.34 35.09
C ALA A 70 -2.42 1.61 33.98
N ALA A 71 -2.14 2.60 33.13
CA ALA A 71 -2.99 2.99 32.03
C ALA A 71 -3.22 1.84 31.03
N ILE A 72 -2.14 1.18 30.66
CA ILE A 72 -2.16 -0.09 29.94
C ILE A 72 -1.52 -1.15 30.87
N PRO A 73 -2.34 -1.99 31.53
CA PRO A 73 -1.84 -2.90 32.54
C PRO A 73 -1.06 -4.09 31.94
N PRO A 74 -0.26 -4.79 32.76
CA PRO A 74 0.58 -5.92 32.31
C PRO A 74 -0.20 -7.11 31.75
N ASP A 75 -1.45 -7.27 32.18
CA ASP A 75 -2.40 -8.27 31.69
C ASP A 75 -3.09 -7.90 30.39
N TYR A 76 -2.61 -6.86 29.72
CA TYR A 76 -3.00 -6.49 28.38
C TYR A 76 -2.05 -7.06 27.32
N GLY A 77 -2.56 -7.18 26.12
CA GLY A 77 -1.77 -7.51 24.93
C GLY A 77 -2.09 -6.60 23.75
N VAL A 78 -1.22 -6.64 22.78
CA VAL A 78 -1.34 -5.90 21.54
C VAL A 78 -1.42 -6.88 20.39
N GLN A 79 -2.52 -6.87 19.66
CA GLN A 79 -2.70 -7.60 18.41
C GLN A 79 -2.33 -6.65 17.27
N LEU A 80 -1.48 -7.11 16.39
CA LEU A 80 -1.03 -6.39 15.20
C LEU A 80 -1.48 -7.14 13.96
N GLN A 81 -2.17 -6.45 13.06
CA GLN A 81 -2.28 -6.83 11.66
C GLN A 81 -1.61 -5.74 10.82
N MET A 82 -0.67 -6.16 9.99
CA MET A 82 -0.04 -5.31 8.99
C MET A 82 -0.36 -5.88 7.61
N THR A 83 -0.92 -5.05 6.73
CA THR A 83 -1.23 -5.41 5.34
C THR A 83 -0.48 -4.46 4.40
N LEU A 84 0.32 -5.04 3.52
CA LEU A 84 1.08 -4.33 2.49
C LEU A 84 0.51 -4.74 1.13
N THR A 85 -0.07 -3.80 0.42
CA THR A 85 -0.63 -4.02 -0.91
C THR A 85 0.11 -3.18 -1.94
N ILE A 86 0.49 -3.81 -3.05
CA ILE A 86 0.98 -3.15 -4.25
C ILE A 86 0.00 -3.45 -5.36
N ALA A 87 -0.43 -2.40 -6.04
CA ALA A 87 -1.12 -2.49 -7.31
C ALA A 87 -0.28 -1.78 -8.36
N GLU A 88 0.04 -2.48 -9.42
CA GLU A 88 0.83 -1.97 -10.54
C GLU A 88 0.01 -2.10 -11.81
N SER A 89 -0.10 -1.02 -12.56
CA SER A 89 -0.72 -1.01 -13.86
C SER A 89 0.23 -0.40 -14.88
N SER A 90 0.30 -1.02 -16.04
CA SER A 90 1.03 -0.51 -17.19
C SER A 90 0.12 -0.54 -18.42
N ALA A 91 0.17 0.50 -19.20
CA ALA A 91 -0.55 0.59 -20.47
C ALA A 91 0.39 1.09 -21.55
N VAL A 92 0.32 0.44 -22.71
CA VAL A 92 1.00 0.86 -23.92
C VAL A 92 -0.06 1.20 -24.95
N THR A 93 -0.11 2.45 -25.37
CA THR A 93 -1.12 2.97 -26.31
C THR A 93 -0.45 3.52 -27.56
N PRO A 94 -0.01 2.66 -28.51
CA PRO A 94 0.53 3.13 -29.78
C PRO A 94 -0.53 3.86 -30.59
N ASN A 95 -0.19 5.05 -31.07
CA ASN A 95 -1.04 5.83 -31.95
C ASN A 95 -0.19 6.30 -33.14
N LEU A 96 -0.60 5.91 -34.33
CA LEU A 96 0.05 6.24 -35.59
C LEU A 96 -0.97 6.72 -36.58
N THR A 97 -0.77 7.91 -37.15
CA THR A 97 -1.64 8.45 -38.17
C THR A 97 -0.85 8.68 -39.46
N TYR A 98 -1.30 8.11 -40.54
CA TYR A 98 -0.78 8.35 -41.88
C TYR A 98 -1.69 9.32 -42.60
N ASN A 99 -1.17 10.44 -43.05
CA ASN A 99 -1.90 11.46 -43.79
C ASN A 99 -1.29 11.62 -45.19
N ARG A 100 -2.15 11.61 -46.19
CA ARG A 100 -1.79 11.90 -47.60
C ARG A 100 -2.57 13.07 -48.10
N THR A 101 -1.91 14.11 -48.55
CA THR A 101 -2.55 15.19 -49.31
C THR A 101 -2.94 14.68 -50.66
N LEU A 102 -4.15 14.92 -51.04
CA LEU A 102 -4.70 14.69 -52.40
C LEU A 102 -4.61 16.01 -53.20
N THR A 103 -4.71 15.88 -54.50
CA THR A 103 -4.80 17.07 -55.38
C THR A 103 -5.98 17.92 -54.96
N ASP A 104 -5.76 19.21 -54.80
CA ASP A 104 -6.80 20.16 -54.41
C ASP A 104 -8.03 20.05 -55.33
N GLY A 105 -9.20 20.00 -54.71
CA GLY A 105 -10.47 20.08 -55.45
C GLY A 105 -10.83 21.53 -55.72
N MET A 106 -11.45 21.80 -56.86
CA MET A 106 -12.05 23.10 -57.09
C MET A 106 -13.58 22.96 -56.91
N GLU A 107 -14.13 23.81 -56.04
CA GLU A 107 -15.58 23.93 -55.87
C GLU A 107 -15.95 25.41 -55.93
N SER A 108 -16.80 25.77 -56.89
CA SER A 108 -17.23 27.15 -57.13
C SER A 108 -16.09 28.16 -57.32
N GLY A 109 -14.96 27.73 -57.94
CA GLY A 109 -13.79 28.58 -58.18
C GLY A 109 -12.86 28.74 -56.97
N VAL A 110 -13.10 28.06 -55.84
CA VAL A 110 -12.26 28.06 -54.67
C VAL A 110 -11.49 26.73 -54.58
N SER A 111 -10.17 26.81 -54.38
CA SER A 111 -9.32 25.63 -54.13
C SER A 111 -9.60 25.10 -52.73
N ILE A 112 -10.05 23.84 -52.65
CA ILE A 112 -10.24 23.14 -51.35
C ILE A 112 -9.17 22.08 -51.21
N GLY A 113 -8.32 22.24 -50.18
CA GLY A 113 -7.30 21.28 -49.85
C GLY A 113 -7.93 19.94 -49.40
N ARG A 114 -7.58 18.87 -50.10
CA ARG A 114 -8.06 17.51 -49.78
C ARG A 114 -6.94 16.72 -49.12
N ASN A 115 -7.23 16.10 -47.99
CA ASN A 115 -6.34 15.15 -47.33
C ASN A 115 -7.10 13.87 -47.00
N TRP A 116 -6.44 12.77 -47.13
CA TRP A 116 -6.89 11.46 -46.69
C TRP A 116 -5.97 10.96 -45.56
N GLY A 117 -6.56 10.46 -44.49
CA GLY A 117 -5.80 9.94 -43.37
C GLY A 117 -6.34 8.61 -42.88
N ILE A 118 -5.43 7.75 -42.47
CA ILE A 118 -5.76 6.53 -41.74
C ILE A 118 -5.02 6.56 -40.39
N GLY A 119 -5.78 6.40 -39.32
CA GLY A 119 -5.25 6.28 -37.96
C GLY A 119 -5.23 4.82 -37.53
N LEU A 120 -4.12 4.37 -36.95
CA LEU A 120 -3.97 3.09 -36.28
C LEU A 120 -3.71 3.37 -34.80
N SER A 121 -4.60 2.89 -33.95
CA SER A 121 -4.44 2.98 -32.50
C SER A 121 -4.75 1.63 -31.84
N GLY A 122 -4.11 1.38 -30.73
CA GLY A 122 -4.33 0.19 -29.94
C GLY A 122 -4.03 0.47 -28.47
N GLU A 123 -4.53 -0.36 -27.56
CA GLU A 123 -4.21 -0.31 -26.14
C GLU A 123 -3.87 -1.72 -25.68
N LEU A 124 -2.71 -1.85 -25.06
CA LEU A 124 -2.28 -3.04 -24.33
C LEU A 124 -2.10 -2.64 -22.88
N SER A 125 -2.93 -3.16 -21.99
CA SER A 125 -2.85 -2.87 -20.57
C SER A 125 -2.66 -4.14 -19.75
N SER A 126 -1.93 -4.01 -18.66
CA SER A 126 -1.69 -5.07 -17.67
C SER A 126 -1.83 -4.50 -16.27
N THR A 127 -2.50 -5.23 -15.39
CA THR A 127 -2.63 -4.87 -13.98
C THR A 127 -2.26 -6.08 -13.12
N ALA A 128 -1.42 -5.85 -12.12
CA ALA A 128 -1.06 -6.85 -11.13
C ALA A 128 -1.24 -6.29 -9.73
N THR A 129 -1.78 -7.10 -8.82
CA THR A 129 -1.93 -6.72 -7.40
C THR A 129 -1.38 -7.82 -6.52
N ARG A 130 -0.53 -7.44 -5.57
CA ARG A 130 -0.01 -8.32 -4.53
C ARG A 130 -0.39 -7.77 -3.17
N THR A 131 -0.83 -8.63 -2.26
CA THR A 131 -1.17 -8.29 -0.88
C THR A 131 -0.50 -9.25 0.07
N ASP A 132 0.35 -8.72 0.96
CA ASP A 132 1.02 -9.46 2.01
C ASP A 132 0.42 -9.04 3.35
N THR A 133 -0.06 -10.03 4.14
CA THR A 133 -0.65 -9.77 5.46
C THR A 133 0.12 -10.52 6.53
N THR A 134 0.46 -9.82 7.60
CA THR A 134 1.19 -10.38 8.74
C THR A 134 0.43 -10.10 10.02
N TYR A 135 0.31 -11.12 10.88
CA TYR A 135 -0.28 -11.02 12.22
C TYR A 135 0.79 -11.22 13.27
N SER A 136 0.70 -10.48 14.36
CA SER A 136 1.56 -10.66 15.53
C SER A 136 0.77 -10.35 16.80
N TYR A 137 1.16 -10.99 17.89
CA TYR A 137 0.60 -10.72 19.22
C TYR A 137 1.75 -10.48 20.21
N TRP A 138 1.62 -9.45 21.03
CA TRP A 138 2.62 -9.07 22.03
C TRP A 138 1.96 -8.84 23.38
N GLY A 139 2.28 -9.65 24.38
CA GLY A 139 1.85 -9.38 25.76
C GLY A 139 2.60 -8.20 26.35
N VAL A 140 1.88 -7.23 26.93
CA VAL A 140 2.46 -6.00 27.51
C VAL A 140 3.50 -6.30 28.59
N ALA A 141 3.25 -7.28 29.45
CA ALA A 141 4.21 -7.75 30.45
C ALA A 141 5.54 -8.19 29.82
N ASN A 142 5.51 -8.70 28.59
CA ASN A 142 6.71 -9.22 27.92
C ASN A 142 7.48 -8.12 27.17
N ILE A 143 6.82 -7.10 26.66
CA ILE A 143 7.45 -6.11 25.77
C ILE A 143 7.79 -4.79 26.49
N ALA A 144 6.92 -4.32 27.38
CA ALA A 144 7.02 -2.96 27.96
C ALA A 144 7.69 -2.91 29.36
N GLY A 145 8.07 -4.06 29.94
CA GLY A 145 8.75 -4.12 31.22
C GLY A 145 10.06 -3.34 31.26
N PRO A 146 10.52 -2.93 32.48
CA PRO A 146 11.76 -2.17 32.64
C PRO A 146 12.97 -2.91 32.04
N GLY A 147 13.76 -2.22 31.23
CA GLY A 147 14.97 -2.76 30.60
C GLY A 147 14.75 -3.75 29.45
N LYS A 148 13.50 -4.19 29.19
CA LYS A 148 13.20 -5.08 28.08
C LYS A 148 13.30 -4.35 26.73
N ASN A 149 13.80 -5.05 25.73
CA ASN A 149 13.92 -4.56 24.33
C ASN A 149 14.75 -3.28 24.12
N LYS A 150 15.57 -2.86 25.10
CA LYS A 150 16.47 -1.72 24.94
C LYS A 150 17.37 -1.85 23.71
N LYS A 151 18.04 -2.99 23.56
CA LYS A 151 18.97 -3.23 22.45
C LYS A 151 18.30 -3.15 21.07
N MET A 152 17.01 -3.41 20.97
CA MET A 152 16.29 -3.38 19.71
C MET A 152 15.72 -2.00 19.39
N CYS A 153 15.31 -1.24 20.42
CA CYS A 153 14.55 -0.01 20.22
C CYS A 153 15.33 1.28 20.50
N ASP A 154 16.40 1.21 21.33
CA ASP A 154 17.18 2.38 21.74
C ASP A 154 18.49 2.53 20.93
N VAL A 155 18.74 1.68 19.93
CA VAL A 155 19.93 1.78 19.08
C VAL A 155 19.65 2.82 18.00
N GLU A 156 20.27 4.00 18.15
CA GLU A 156 20.25 5.07 17.15
C GLU A 156 20.89 4.66 15.81
N ASP A 157 21.81 3.71 15.85
CA ASP A 157 22.64 3.28 14.71
C ASP A 157 22.08 2.07 13.97
N TRP A 158 20.81 1.72 14.13
CA TRP A 158 20.26 0.67 13.26
C TRP A 158 20.25 1.17 11.83
N PRO A 159 20.93 0.50 10.90
CA PRO A 159 20.99 0.93 9.52
C PRO A 159 19.59 0.84 8.88
N ILE A 160 18.81 1.89 9.03
CA ILE A 160 17.63 2.11 8.20
C ILE A 160 18.20 2.62 6.88
N GLU A 161 18.25 1.76 5.88
CA GLU A 161 18.66 2.21 4.55
C GLU A 161 17.82 3.42 4.14
N GLN A 162 18.52 4.47 3.70
CA GLN A 162 17.89 5.74 3.31
C GLN A 162 16.90 5.61 2.16
N ASN A 163 16.88 4.46 1.49
CA ASN A 163 16.04 4.14 0.33
C ASN A 163 14.71 3.46 0.68
N VAL A 164 14.42 3.21 1.96
CA VAL A 164 13.13 2.62 2.35
C VAL A 164 12.03 3.64 2.18
N SER A 165 11.17 3.42 1.20
CA SER A 165 10.08 4.34 0.81
C SER A 165 8.79 4.17 1.62
N SER A 166 8.79 3.42 2.72
CA SER A 166 7.60 3.24 3.55
C SER A 166 7.46 4.36 4.58
N LEU A 167 6.29 4.97 4.62
CA LEU A 167 5.92 5.95 5.65
C LEU A 167 5.89 5.32 7.05
N PHE A 168 5.59 4.03 7.18
CA PHE A 168 5.63 3.31 8.46
C PHE A 168 7.03 3.20 9.09
N VAL A 169 8.08 3.43 8.33
CA VAL A 169 9.46 3.38 8.83
C VAL A 169 9.94 4.75 9.31
N LYS A 170 9.45 5.82 8.69
CA LYS A 170 10.01 7.18 8.87
C LYS A 170 9.08 8.15 9.60
N SER A 171 7.80 7.80 9.80
CA SER A 171 6.83 8.68 10.44
C SER A 171 6.55 8.27 11.89
N ASP A 172 6.15 9.24 12.68
CA ASP A 172 5.44 9.03 13.95
C ASP A 172 4.06 8.46 13.61
N LEU A 173 3.78 7.24 14.05
CA LEU A 173 2.49 6.58 13.80
C LEU A 173 1.38 7.10 14.70
N GLY A 174 1.69 7.95 15.68
CA GLY A 174 0.72 8.57 16.58
C GLY A 174 0.12 7.63 17.62
N ILE A 175 0.73 6.47 17.86
CA ILE A 175 0.24 5.45 18.80
C ILE A 175 0.15 6.00 20.22
N GLU A 176 1.15 6.78 20.65
CA GLU A 176 1.14 7.39 21.98
C GLU A 176 -0.04 8.33 22.18
N ARG A 177 -0.29 9.21 21.21
CA ARG A 177 -1.40 10.16 21.26
C ARG A 177 -2.73 9.43 21.33
N PHE A 178 -2.91 8.44 20.46
CA PHE A 178 -4.10 7.59 20.45
C PHE A 178 -4.34 6.93 21.81
N LEU A 179 -3.34 6.27 22.40
CA LEU A 179 -3.46 5.60 23.69
C LEU A 179 -3.76 6.61 24.83
N ARG A 180 -3.08 7.75 24.83
CA ARG A 180 -3.27 8.80 25.84
C ARG A 180 -4.71 9.31 25.88
N ASP A 181 -5.28 9.58 24.72
CA ASP A 181 -6.64 10.10 24.60
C ASP A 181 -7.68 9.06 25.03
N HIS A 182 -7.53 7.82 24.59
CA HIS A 182 -8.47 6.74 24.92
C HIS A 182 -8.37 6.30 26.38
N VAL A 183 -7.16 6.26 26.94
CA VAL A 183 -6.96 5.91 28.35
C VAL A 183 -7.57 6.98 29.26
N LYS A 184 -7.45 8.28 28.92
CA LYS A 184 -8.11 9.36 29.68
C LYS A 184 -9.63 9.23 29.63
N ALA A 185 -10.18 8.94 28.45
CA ALA A 185 -11.62 8.73 28.31
C ALA A 185 -12.09 7.53 29.14
N ALA A 186 -11.34 6.43 29.10
CA ALA A 186 -11.65 5.23 29.86
C ALA A 186 -11.47 5.38 31.39
N ASP A 187 -10.61 6.27 31.85
CA ASP A 187 -10.45 6.58 33.27
C ASP A 187 -11.67 7.38 33.82
N LEU A 188 -12.28 8.21 32.98
CA LEU A 188 -13.45 9.00 33.33
C LEU A 188 -14.77 8.24 33.14
N LEU A 189 -14.85 7.41 32.10
CA LEU A 189 -16.04 6.68 31.64
C LEU A 189 -15.76 5.18 31.59
N TYR A 190 -15.23 4.64 32.66
CA TYR A 190 -14.70 3.28 32.68
C TYR A 190 -15.74 2.18 32.48
N SER A 191 -15.38 1.21 31.67
CA SER A 191 -16.02 -0.10 31.64
C SER A 191 -15.31 -1.03 32.59
N SER A 192 -16.01 -1.57 33.58
CA SER A 192 -15.42 -2.47 34.53
C SER A 192 -16.29 -3.68 34.77
N LYS A 193 -15.66 -4.81 34.96
CA LYS A 193 -16.35 -6.03 35.38
C LYS A 193 -16.34 -6.08 36.90
N PRO A 194 -17.50 -6.06 37.58
CA PRO A 194 -17.54 -6.22 39.01
C PRO A 194 -16.95 -7.58 39.45
N ARG A 195 -16.04 -7.54 40.42
CA ARG A 195 -15.39 -8.74 40.94
C ARG A 195 -15.47 -8.80 42.48
N GLY A 196 -16.68 -8.85 43.00
CA GLY A 196 -16.91 -8.82 44.45
C GLY A 196 -16.23 -7.64 45.12
N ASP A 197 -15.56 -7.85 46.27
CA ASP A 197 -14.84 -6.80 47.03
C ASP A 197 -13.46 -6.41 46.46
N LYS A 198 -13.07 -6.96 45.30
CA LYS A 198 -11.78 -6.63 44.62
C LYS A 198 -11.97 -5.48 43.67
N LYS A 199 -10.85 -4.76 43.40
CA LYS A 199 -10.84 -3.72 42.36
C LYS A 199 -11.40 -4.27 41.06
N PRO A 200 -12.30 -3.52 40.38
CA PRO A 200 -12.86 -3.95 39.10
C PRO A 200 -11.73 -4.19 38.07
N GLU A 201 -11.87 -5.24 37.29
CA GLU A 201 -10.96 -5.50 36.17
C GLU A 201 -11.28 -4.58 35.00
N LYS A 202 -10.26 -3.97 34.44
CA LYS A 202 -10.39 -3.17 33.23
C LYS A 202 -10.62 -4.11 32.03
N VAL A 203 -11.66 -3.85 31.26
CA VAL A 203 -12.06 -4.68 30.10
C VAL A 203 -12.09 -3.87 28.79
N ASP A 204 -11.64 -2.62 28.82
CA ASP A 204 -11.65 -1.78 27.63
C ASP A 204 -10.73 -2.33 26.55
N VAL A 205 -11.18 -2.26 25.32
CA VAL A 205 -10.41 -2.63 24.14
C VAL A 205 -10.26 -1.43 23.24
N TYR A 206 -9.02 -1.10 22.88
CA TYR A 206 -8.70 0.05 22.04
C TYR A 206 -8.20 -0.42 20.69
N SER A 207 -8.81 0.03 19.61
CA SER A 207 -8.39 -0.32 18.26
C SER A 207 -7.97 0.93 17.49
N TYR A 208 -6.83 0.84 16.84
CA TYR A 208 -6.23 1.90 16.02
C TYR A 208 -5.96 1.38 14.61
N ASP A 209 -6.56 2.00 13.63
CA ASP A 209 -6.38 1.69 12.21
C ASP A 209 -5.70 2.87 11.51
N LEU A 210 -4.58 2.58 10.86
CA LEU A 210 -3.77 3.57 10.16
C LEU A 210 -3.47 3.08 8.75
N LYS A 211 -3.77 3.91 7.75
CA LYS A 211 -3.60 3.57 6.35
C LYS A 211 -2.81 4.65 5.61
N PHE A 212 -1.77 4.25 4.90
CA PHE A 212 -1.05 5.10 3.97
C PHE A 212 -1.21 4.62 2.53
N VAL A 213 -1.38 5.55 1.62
CA VAL A 213 -1.43 5.27 0.18
C VAL A 213 -0.39 6.15 -0.51
N VAL A 214 0.52 5.50 -1.21
CA VAL A 214 1.54 6.19 -2.02
C VAL A 214 1.32 5.83 -3.48
N VAL A 215 1.07 6.84 -4.31
CA VAL A 215 0.87 6.69 -5.74
C VAL A 215 2.09 7.25 -6.47
N SER A 216 2.66 6.43 -7.34
CA SER A 216 3.75 6.83 -8.23
C SER A 216 3.30 6.58 -9.67
N SER A 217 3.34 7.62 -10.50
CA SER A 217 2.96 7.53 -11.91
C SER A 217 4.05 8.10 -12.81
N GLY A 218 4.19 7.53 -13.98
CA GLY A 218 5.11 8.01 -15.01
C GLY A 218 4.57 7.69 -16.39
N GLY A 219 4.89 8.54 -17.36
CA GLY A 219 4.48 8.35 -18.75
C GLY A 219 5.49 8.93 -19.72
N VAL A 220 5.59 8.31 -20.89
CA VAL A 220 6.44 8.79 -21.99
C VAL A 220 5.55 9.07 -23.20
N SER A 221 5.58 10.30 -23.68
CA SER A 221 4.79 10.79 -24.82
C SER A 221 5.71 11.31 -25.91
N PRO A 222 6.38 10.46 -26.70
CA PRO A 222 7.14 10.91 -27.83
C PRO A 222 6.22 11.52 -28.89
N GLN A 223 6.58 12.69 -29.40
CA GLN A 223 5.85 13.36 -30.46
C GLN A 223 6.75 13.47 -31.69
N PHE A 224 6.25 13.04 -32.82
CA PHE A 224 6.91 13.26 -34.09
C PHE A 224 5.90 13.62 -35.17
N LYS A 225 6.31 14.47 -36.08
CA LYS A 225 5.51 14.85 -37.24
C LYS A 225 6.39 14.81 -38.46
N LEU A 226 6.21 13.78 -39.26
CA LEU A 226 6.84 13.62 -40.56
C LEU A 226 5.73 13.63 -41.60
N ILE A 227 5.91 14.39 -42.68
CA ILE A 227 4.95 14.34 -43.78
C ILE A 227 5.31 13.11 -44.63
N PRO A 228 4.42 12.14 -44.76
CA PRO A 228 2.97 12.05 -44.44
C PRO A 228 2.60 11.36 -43.09
N LEU A 229 3.58 11.10 -42.21
CA LEU A 229 3.37 10.30 -41.02
C LEU A 229 3.39 11.19 -39.76
N SER A 230 2.41 11.04 -38.89
CA SER A 230 2.41 11.70 -37.59
C SER A 230 2.01 10.73 -36.49
N GLY A 231 2.55 10.91 -35.31
CA GLY A 231 2.19 10.17 -34.12
C GLY A 231 2.41 11.04 -32.88
N GLY A 232 1.63 10.79 -31.83
CA GLY A 232 1.76 11.51 -30.57
C GLY A 232 0.42 12.07 -30.06
N GLY A 233 0.49 12.72 -28.91
CA GLY A 233 -0.68 13.34 -28.25
C GLY A 233 -1.20 12.57 -27.04
N THR A 234 -1.07 11.25 -27.01
CA THR A 234 -1.32 10.43 -25.82
C THR A 234 -0.02 9.76 -25.36
N PRO A 235 0.17 9.51 -24.05
CA PRO A 235 1.31 8.74 -23.58
C PRO A 235 1.35 7.38 -24.27
N ILE A 236 2.45 7.07 -24.98
CA ILE A 236 2.64 5.74 -25.57
C ILE A 236 2.85 4.70 -24.47
N LEU A 237 3.49 5.10 -23.36
CA LEU A 237 3.70 4.27 -22.19
C LEU A 237 3.18 5.02 -20.97
N ASN A 238 2.31 4.38 -20.21
CA ASN A 238 1.84 4.85 -18.91
C ASN A 238 2.07 3.76 -17.89
N VAL A 239 2.74 4.10 -16.79
CA VAL A 239 2.99 3.19 -15.66
C VAL A 239 2.46 3.85 -14.40
N ASN A 240 1.64 3.14 -13.67
CA ASN A 240 1.12 3.57 -12.38
C ASN A 240 1.37 2.47 -11.34
N ARG A 241 1.93 2.87 -10.20
CA ARG A 241 2.17 1.98 -9.06
C ARG A 241 1.56 2.60 -7.82
N THR A 242 0.62 1.90 -7.20
CA THR A 242 0.00 2.27 -5.93
C THR A 242 0.45 1.31 -4.85
N ARG A 243 0.99 1.86 -3.76
CA ARG A 243 1.34 1.11 -2.56
C ARG A 243 0.39 1.52 -1.45
N THR A 244 -0.28 0.54 -0.85
CA THR A 244 -1.16 0.73 0.30
C THR A 244 -0.58 -0.05 1.48
N HIS A 245 -0.26 0.67 2.54
CA HIS A 245 0.20 0.11 3.80
C HIS A 245 -0.87 0.37 4.85
N GLU A 246 -1.37 -0.69 5.47
CA GLU A 246 -2.43 -0.63 6.48
C GLU A 246 -1.96 -1.32 7.75
N LEU A 247 -2.17 -0.68 8.88
CA LEU A 247 -1.79 -1.12 10.20
C LEU A 247 -3.02 -1.09 11.11
N LEU A 248 -3.43 -2.24 11.61
CA LEU A 248 -4.46 -2.36 12.64
C LEU A 248 -3.82 -2.85 13.93
N LEU A 249 -3.87 -2.03 14.97
CA LEU A 249 -3.48 -2.37 16.32
C LEU A 249 -4.72 -2.50 17.21
N THR A 250 -4.75 -3.53 18.06
CA THR A 250 -5.80 -3.69 19.05
C THR A 250 -5.17 -3.99 20.41
N PHE A 251 -5.39 -3.10 21.35
CA PHE A 251 -4.95 -3.21 22.74
C PHE A 251 -6.12 -3.70 23.59
N GLY A 252 -5.91 -4.74 24.36
CA GLY A 252 -6.98 -5.26 25.23
C GLY A 252 -6.49 -6.36 26.15
N PRO A 253 -7.36 -6.86 27.04
CA PRO A 253 -7.02 -7.90 27.99
C PRO A 253 -6.45 -9.15 27.31
N THR A 254 -5.51 -9.82 27.99
CA THR A 254 -5.00 -11.14 27.58
C THR A 254 -5.96 -12.24 28.01
N GLY A 255 -5.84 -13.39 27.37
CA GLY A 255 -6.44 -14.63 27.86
C GLY A 255 -5.74 -15.13 29.14
N PRO A 256 -6.24 -16.23 29.72
CA PRO A 256 -5.77 -16.75 31.02
C PRO A 256 -4.26 -17.02 31.11
N ASN A 257 -3.65 -17.36 29.98
CA ASN A 257 -2.22 -17.72 29.91
C ASN A 257 -1.30 -16.51 29.65
N GLY A 258 -1.85 -15.30 29.40
CA GLY A 258 -1.07 -14.11 29.05
C GLY A 258 -0.38 -14.11 27.68
N PHE A 259 -0.48 -15.22 26.93
CA PHE A 259 0.16 -15.39 25.61
C PHE A 259 -0.80 -15.28 24.42
N THR A 260 -2.09 -15.18 24.70
CA THR A 260 -3.15 -15.03 23.69
C THR A 260 -4.05 -13.86 24.07
N PRO A 261 -4.74 -13.24 23.10
CA PRO A 261 -5.77 -12.25 23.43
C PRO A 261 -6.94 -12.94 24.17
N SER A 262 -7.68 -12.17 24.98
CA SER A 262 -8.97 -12.61 25.48
C SER A 262 -10.01 -12.64 24.35
N ASP A 263 -11.13 -13.33 24.58
CA ASP A 263 -12.21 -13.46 23.59
C ASP A 263 -12.76 -12.10 23.15
N ILE A 264 -12.89 -11.14 24.07
CA ILE A 264 -13.35 -9.79 23.76
C ILE A 264 -12.33 -9.03 22.88
N SER A 265 -11.05 -9.14 23.21
CA SER A 265 -9.98 -8.51 22.44
C SER A 265 -9.86 -9.11 21.05
N PHE A 266 -9.99 -10.43 20.95
CA PHE A 266 -9.93 -11.17 19.68
C PHE A 266 -11.12 -10.83 18.79
N SER A 267 -12.34 -10.87 19.33
CA SER A 267 -13.56 -10.57 18.57
C SER A 267 -13.58 -9.14 18.04
N GLN A 268 -13.12 -8.17 18.84
CA GLN A 268 -13.01 -6.79 18.41
C GLN A 268 -11.98 -6.60 17.29
N HIS A 269 -10.82 -7.25 17.43
CA HIS A 269 -9.78 -7.21 16.37
C HIS A 269 -10.31 -7.82 15.07
N LEU A 270 -10.97 -8.99 15.14
CA LEU A 270 -11.56 -9.66 13.98
C LEU A 270 -12.66 -8.80 13.33
N THR A 271 -13.51 -8.16 14.12
CA THR A 271 -14.55 -7.27 13.59
C THR A 271 -13.94 -6.11 12.82
N ASN A 272 -12.88 -5.49 13.35
CA ASN A 272 -12.20 -4.40 12.66
C ASN A 272 -11.48 -4.87 11.39
N GLN A 273 -10.89 -6.07 11.39
CA GLN A 273 -10.33 -6.69 10.19
C GLN A 273 -11.40 -6.88 9.09
N LEU A 274 -12.56 -7.38 9.46
CA LEU A 274 -13.67 -7.58 8.53
C LEU A 274 -14.15 -6.24 7.96
N ASN A 275 -14.31 -5.23 8.80
CA ASN A 275 -14.74 -3.90 8.37
C ASN A 275 -13.73 -3.26 7.41
N SER A 276 -12.42 -3.34 7.71
CA SER A 276 -11.39 -2.81 6.81
C SER A 276 -11.35 -3.58 5.48
N SER A 277 -11.56 -4.89 5.50
CA SER A 277 -11.59 -5.72 4.30
C SER A 277 -12.82 -5.45 3.42
N LEU A 278 -14.00 -5.23 4.02
CA LEU A 278 -15.24 -4.88 3.31
C LEU A 278 -15.17 -3.47 2.73
N GLY A 279 -14.58 -2.53 3.47
CA GLY A 279 -14.31 -1.18 2.98
C GLY A 279 -13.43 -1.17 1.73
N ARG A 280 -12.44 -2.07 1.66
CA ARG A 280 -11.59 -2.25 0.47
C ARG A 280 -12.35 -2.69 -0.77
N ARG A 281 -13.33 -3.58 -0.63
CA ARG A 281 -14.14 -4.06 -1.78
C ARG A 281 -15.05 -3.00 -2.37
N ARG A 282 -15.45 -1.99 -1.59
CA ARG A 282 -16.31 -0.89 -2.07
C ARG A 282 -15.56 0.21 -2.82
N LEU A 283 -14.23 0.26 -2.71
CA LEU A 283 -13.38 1.29 -3.32
C LEU A 283 -12.71 0.85 -4.63
N VAL A 284 -12.98 -0.38 -5.08
CA VAL A 284 -12.56 -0.84 -6.42
C VAL A 284 -13.73 -0.62 -7.35
N PRO A 285 -13.66 0.38 -8.26
CA PRO A 285 -14.68 0.60 -9.29
C PRO A 285 -14.69 -0.53 -10.32
#